data_ed634f6cda5a427bfd05dee11d643603
#
_entry.id   ed634f6cda5a427bfd05dee11d643603
#
_cell.length_a   1.000
_cell.length_b   1.000
_cell.length_c   1.000
_cell.angle_alpha   90.00
_cell.angle_beta   90.00
_cell.angle_gamma   90.00
#
_symmetry.space_group_name_H-M   'P 1'
#
loop_
_entity.id
_entity.type
_entity.pdbx_description
1 polymer ?
#
loop_
_entity_poly.entity_id
_entity_poly.type
_entity_poly.pdbx_seq_one_letter_code
_entity_poly.pdbx_strand_id
1 'polypeptide(L)'
;MYAARVTGLGKIKSVEIPIPQIEEGEILIQTKLASICGSDLHIVNMGWNVTEYPLPHGYPGHEGIGQVVDSNGVNGFEHGDLVLTVPNIWNSKTFAEYQVLNPQYLLRLPKYTPETHMLMAQQLGTVIFGCQRLPPLLGKTVAVIGQGSVGLFHDFMLKKLGAHRIIAIEPLIDRLDAGKKLGVDDSINIIGNEATQHLMDLTSGEGADVVIEAVGSVETLNQAIHLAKPFGRVALFGLPSTMDMVPFDWDSFFRKKLVAHSIFGAQDEHGLPAFQLAVDFITRGEIDMEPFVNTRVSIQNIQQAFDLAKSPPNGVLKVSLTF
;
A
#
# COMPACT_ATOMS: atom_id res chain seq x y z
N MET A 1 -27.45 0.21 -6.04
CA MET A 1 -26.25 0.20 -5.20
C MET A 1 -25.48 1.49 -5.30
N TYR A 2 -24.81 1.91 -4.25
CA TYR A 2 -23.89 3.05 -4.30
C TYR A 2 -22.53 2.64 -4.85
N ALA A 3 -21.93 3.54 -5.65
CA ALA A 3 -20.58 3.38 -6.18
C ALA A 3 -19.89 4.75 -6.32
N ALA A 4 -18.59 4.79 -6.20
CA ALA A 4 -17.79 5.97 -6.49
C ALA A 4 -17.77 6.27 -7.98
N ARG A 5 -17.76 7.55 -8.34
CA ARG A 5 -17.54 8.04 -9.70
C ARG A 5 -16.59 9.23 -9.71
N VAL A 6 -15.44 9.05 -10.29
CA VAL A 6 -14.50 10.16 -10.55
C VAL A 6 -14.99 10.92 -11.77
N THR A 7 -15.33 12.19 -11.61
CA THR A 7 -15.95 13.01 -12.65
C THR A 7 -15.02 14.05 -13.27
N GLY A 8 -13.83 14.20 -12.70
CA GLY A 8 -12.78 15.11 -13.12
C GLY A 8 -11.62 15.07 -12.15
N LEU A 9 -10.56 15.78 -12.45
CA LEU A 9 -9.37 15.84 -11.61
C LEU A 9 -9.72 16.32 -10.19
N GLY A 10 -9.41 15.53 -9.18
CA GLY A 10 -9.72 15.79 -7.77
C GLY A 10 -11.20 15.73 -7.41
N LYS A 11 -12.08 15.28 -8.32
CA LYS A 11 -13.52 15.26 -8.11
C LYS A 11 -14.07 13.84 -8.15
N ILE A 12 -14.51 13.36 -7.00
CA ILE A 12 -15.13 12.05 -6.84
C ILE A 12 -16.45 12.19 -6.08
N LYS A 13 -17.46 11.44 -6.47
CA LYS A 13 -18.76 11.46 -5.80
C LYS A 13 -19.37 10.07 -5.72
N SER A 14 -20.28 9.87 -4.79
CA SER A 14 -21.13 8.68 -4.75
C SER A 14 -22.29 8.83 -5.73
N VAL A 15 -22.62 7.76 -6.44
CA VAL A 15 -23.73 7.66 -7.37
C VAL A 15 -24.50 6.36 -7.18
N GLU A 16 -25.78 6.36 -7.49
CA GLU A 16 -26.57 5.13 -7.52
C GLU A 16 -26.55 4.51 -8.92
N ILE A 17 -26.29 3.20 -8.97
CA ILE A 17 -26.25 2.41 -10.20
C ILE A 17 -26.89 1.02 -9.96
N PRO A 18 -27.30 0.30 -11.01
CA PRO A 18 -27.70 -1.11 -10.88
C PRO A 18 -26.59 -1.98 -10.31
N ILE A 19 -26.98 -3.09 -9.65
CA ILE A 19 -26.01 -4.14 -9.28
C ILE A 19 -25.47 -4.77 -10.57
N PRO A 20 -24.14 -5.01 -10.67
CA PRO A 20 -23.54 -5.60 -11.86
C PRO A 20 -24.02 -7.03 -12.09
N GLN A 21 -24.15 -7.44 -13.34
CA GLN A 21 -24.40 -8.82 -13.71
C GLN A 21 -23.09 -9.61 -13.71
N ILE A 22 -23.18 -10.90 -13.44
CA ILE A 22 -22.05 -11.83 -13.39
C ILE A 22 -21.97 -12.56 -14.73
N GLU A 23 -20.75 -12.70 -15.25
CA GLU A 23 -20.46 -13.56 -16.40
C GLU A 23 -19.91 -14.93 -15.92
N GLU A 24 -19.81 -15.90 -16.84
CA GLU A 24 -19.26 -17.22 -16.51
C GLU A 24 -17.83 -17.12 -15.98
N GLY A 25 -17.55 -17.77 -14.85
CA GLY A 25 -16.24 -17.75 -14.20
C GLY A 25 -15.98 -16.55 -13.28
N GLU A 26 -16.97 -15.69 -13.09
CA GLU A 26 -16.90 -14.53 -12.19
C GLU A 26 -17.73 -14.77 -10.92
N ILE A 27 -17.40 -14.02 -9.88
CA ILE A 27 -18.04 -14.06 -8.55
C ILE A 27 -18.55 -12.67 -8.19
N LEU A 28 -19.82 -12.59 -7.74
CA LEU A 28 -20.40 -11.35 -7.19
C LEU A 28 -20.06 -11.23 -5.72
N ILE A 29 -19.42 -10.13 -5.37
CA ILE A 29 -18.99 -9.79 -4.01
C ILE A 29 -19.76 -8.57 -3.53
N GLN A 30 -20.36 -8.66 -2.35
CA GLN A 30 -20.81 -7.48 -1.60
C GLN A 30 -19.63 -6.91 -0.83
N THR A 31 -19.19 -5.70 -1.16
CA THR A 31 -18.12 -5.02 -0.45
C THR A 31 -18.59 -4.62 0.95
N LYS A 32 -17.82 -4.97 1.98
CA LYS A 32 -18.07 -4.61 3.39
C LYS A 32 -17.22 -3.43 3.82
N LEU A 33 -15.94 -3.47 3.43
CA LEU A 33 -14.96 -2.42 3.72
C LEU A 33 -14.04 -2.25 2.51
N ALA A 34 -13.62 -1.03 2.29
CA ALA A 34 -12.53 -0.71 1.37
C ALA A 34 -11.58 0.29 2.03
N SER A 35 -10.36 0.44 1.54
CA SER A 35 -9.45 1.49 1.99
C SER A 35 -8.85 2.27 0.83
N ILE A 36 -8.54 3.55 1.10
CA ILE A 36 -7.94 4.44 0.11
C ILE A 36 -6.42 4.25 0.13
N CYS A 37 -5.85 3.89 -1.02
CA CYS A 37 -4.42 3.76 -1.24
C CYS A 37 -3.80 5.06 -1.77
N GLY A 38 -2.48 5.23 -1.64
CA GLY A 38 -1.74 6.30 -2.28
C GLY A 38 -1.92 6.32 -3.80
N SER A 39 -2.01 5.16 -4.44
CA SER A 39 -2.29 5.03 -5.88
C SER A 39 -3.67 5.55 -6.28
N ASP A 40 -4.69 5.37 -5.42
CA ASP A 40 -6.02 5.95 -5.66
C ASP A 40 -5.96 7.48 -5.64
N LEU A 41 -5.16 8.05 -4.72
CA LEU A 41 -4.94 9.50 -4.64
C LEU A 41 -4.22 10.01 -5.89
N HIS A 42 -3.24 9.28 -6.43
CA HIS A 42 -2.57 9.65 -7.68
C HIS A 42 -3.53 9.63 -8.87
N ILE A 43 -4.37 8.60 -8.99
CA ILE A 43 -5.36 8.49 -10.05
C ILE A 43 -6.38 9.65 -9.96
N VAL A 44 -6.95 9.87 -8.78
CA VAL A 44 -8.05 10.85 -8.60
C VAL A 44 -7.54 12.28 -8.61
N ASN A 45 -6.43 12.59 -7.92
CA ASN A 45 -5.97 13.96 -7.70
C ASN A 45 -4.92 14.44 -8.72
N MET A 46 -4.19 13.52 -9.37
CA MET A 46 -3.14 13.85 -10.33
C MET A 46 -3.46 13.37 -11.75
N GLY A 47 -4.52 12.57 -11.92
CA GLY A 47 -4.88 12.03 -13.23
C GLY A 47 -3.89 10.93 -13.72
N TRP A 48 -3.21 10.24 -12.79
CA TRP A 48 -2.24 9.21 -13.14
C TRP A 48 -2.88 8.11 -13.99
N ASN A 49 -2.38 7.94 -15.21
CA ASN A 49 -2.89 7.01 -16.23
C ASN A 49 -4.37 7.24 -16.62
N VAL A 50 -4.86 8.48 -16.50
CA VAL A 50 -6.23 8.87 -16.88
C VAL A 50 -6.21 9.59 -18.22
N THR A 51 -6.95 9.07 -19.19
CA THR A 51 -7.07 9.67 -20.52
C THR A 51 -8.34 10.49 -20.70
N GLU A 52 -9.41 10.11 -19.99
CA GLU A 52 -10.72 10.78 -20.09
C GLU A 52 -11.54 10.63 -18.80
N TYR A 53 -12.50 11.52 -18.62
CA TYR A 53 -13.49 11.47 -17.54
C TYR A 53 -14.90 11.38 -18.12
N PRO A 54 -15.87 10.81 -17.37
CA PRO A 54 -15.76 10.23 -16.04
C PRO A 54 -15.18 8.81 -16.05
N LEU A 55 -14.44 8.44 -14.98
CA LEU A 55 -13.88 7.08 -14.84
C LEU A 55 -15.00 6.04 -14.59
N PRO A 56 -14.72 4.75 -14.78
CA PRO A 56 -15.66 3.67 -14.46
C PRO A 56 -16.17 3.74 -13.01
N HIS A 57 -17.38 3.24 -12.78
CA HIS A 57 -17.97 3.19 -11.43
C HIS A 57 -17.16 2.26 -10.53
N GLY A 58 -16.91 2.68 -9.27
CA GLY A 58 -16.13 1.96 -8.29
C GLY A 58 -14.61 2.05 -8.45
N TYR A 59 -14.11 2.53 -9.60
CA TYR A 59 -12.69 2.75 -9.85
C TYR A 59 -12.22 4.03 -9.14
N PRO A 60 -10.98 4.07 -8.57
CA PRO A 60 -9.88 3.11 -8.70
C PRO A 60 -9.73 2.12 -7.53
N GLY A 61 -10.66 2.02 -6.60
CA GLY A 61 -10.54 1.18 -5.39
C GLY A 61 -10.09 -0.25 -5.65
N HIS A 62 -9.07 -0.70 -4.94
CA HIS A 62 -8.45 -2.02 -5.12
C HIS A 62 -8.07 -2.72 -3.80
N GLU A 63 -8.29 -2.09 -2.67
CA GLU A 63 -8.12 -2.67 -1.33
C GLU A 63 -9.50 -2.89 -0.72
N GLY A 64 -9.91 -4.14 -0.52
CA GLY A 64 -11.25 -4.39 0.01
C GLY A 64 -11.44 -5.72 0.70
N ILE A 65 -12.48 -5.76 1.52
CA ILE A 65 -13.07 -6.98 2.07
C ILE A 65 -14.53 -7.03 1.63
N GLY A 66 -14.96 -8.20 1.23
CA GLY A 66 -16.34 -8.44 0.85
C GLY A 66 -16.82 -9.81 1.24
N GLN A 67 -18.10 -10.03 1.00
CA GLN A 67 -18.77 -11.30 1.20
C GLN A 67 -19.28 -11.82 -0.15
N VAL A 68 -19.04 -13.09 -0.42
CA VAL A 68 -19.57 -13.76 -1.62
C VAL A 68 -21.09 -13.76 -1.58
N VAL A 69 -21.71 -13.16 -2.58
CA VAL A 69 -23.17 -13.17 -2.77
C VAL A 69 -23.59 -14.25 -3.74
N ASP A 70 -22.84 -14.39 -4.83
CA ASP A 70 -23.08 -15.44 -5.83
C ASP A 70 -21.73 -15.89 -6.40
N SER A 71 -21.44 -17.18 -6.25
CA SER A 71 -20.20 -17.77 -6.79
C SER A 71 -20.35 -18.23 -8.24
N ASN A 72 -21.57 -18.18 -8.81
CA ASN A 72 -21.85 -18.56 -10.19
C ASN A 72 -21.25 -19.94 -10.58
N GLY A 73 -21.24 -20.87 -9.62
CA GLY A 73 -20.69 -22.22 -9.79
C GLY A 73 -19.16 -22.31 -9.76
N VAL A 74 -18.45 -21.23 -9.46
CA VAL A 74 -16.99 -21.24 -9.29
C VAL A 74 -16.63 -22.06 -8.04
N ASN A 75 -15.82 -23.09 -8.23
CA ASN A 75 -15.38 -23.96 -7.15
C ASN A 75 -14.51 -23.21 -6.11
N GLY A 76 -14.65 -23.58 -4.84
CA GLY A 76 -13.83 -23.05 -3.74
C GLY A 76 -14.40 -21.80 -3.08
N PHE A 77 -15.55 -21.29 -3.55
CA PHE A 77 -16.24 -20.15 -2.96
C PHE A 77 -17.72 -20.48 -2.77
N GLU A 78 -18.25 -20.15 -1.59
CA GLU A 78 -19.65 -20.36 -1.23
C GLU A 78 -20.31 -19.04 -0.82
N HIS A 79 -21.64 -18.96 -0.98
CA HIS A 79 -22.40 -17.82 -0.48
C HIS A 79 -22.11 -17.58 1.00
N GLY A 80 -21.78 -16.35 1.35
CA GLY A 80 -21.46 -15.95 2.72
C GLY A 80 -19.97 -16.03 3.08
N ASP A 81 -19.12 -16.60 2.23
CA ASP A 81 -17.67 -16.58 2.46
C ASP A 81 -17.15 -15.14 2.53
N LEU A 82 -16.37 -14.84 3.56
CA LEU A 82 -15.65 -13.59 3.67
C LEU A 82 -14.36 -13.67 2.85
N VAL A 83 -14.10 -12.65 2.03
CA VAL A 83 -12.96 -12.62 1.12
C VAL A 83 -12.20 -11.30 1.17
N LEU A 84 -10.88 -11.37 1.10
CA LEU A 84 -10.02 -10.26 0.73
C LEU A 84 -10.08 -10.12 -0.79
N THR A 85 -10.31 -8.90 -1.28
CA THR A 85 -10.28 -8.60 -2.71
C THR A 85 -8.96 -7.93 -3.07
N VAL A 86 -8.28 -8.48 -4.08
CA VAL A 86 -6.94 -8.05 -4.52
C VAL A 86 -6.95 -7.84 -6.04
N PRO A 87 -7.87 -7.02 -6.58
CA PRO A 87 -7.98 -6.84 -8.02
C PRO A 87 -6.77 -6.11 -8.59
N ASN A 88 -6.52 -6.29 -9.90
CA ASN A 88 -5.57 -5.46 -10.61
C ASN A 88 -6.04 -4.01 -10.62
N ILE A 89 -5.15 -3.08 -10.30
CA ILE A 89 -5.46 -1.65 -10.17
C ILE A 89 -6.11 -1.06 -11.42
N TRP A 90 -5.80 -1.58 -12.59
CA TRP A 90 -6.33 -1.05 -13.86
C TRP A 90 -7.81 -1.37 -14.11
N ASN A 91 -8.33 -2.42 -13.48
CA ASN A 91 -9.70 -2.90 -13.65
C ASN A 91 -10.47 -3.00 -12.31
N SER A 92 -9.92 -2.44 -11.25
CA SER A 92 -10.50 -2.51 -9.92
C SER A 92 -11.79 -1.67 -9.80
N LYS A 93 -12.72 -2.12 -8.97
CA LYS A 93 -14.00 -1.45 -8.73
C LYS A 93 -14.43 -1.57 -7.26
N THR A 94 -13.48 -1.63 -6.35
CA THR A 94 -13.77 -1.90 -4.92
C THR A 94 -14.48 -0.75 -4.21
N PHE A 95 -14.49 0.48 -4.77
CA PHE A 95 -15.30 1.58 -4.24
C PHE A 95 -16.76 1.52 -4.74
N ALA A 96 -17.38 0.34 -4.59
CA ALA A 96 -18.78 0.09 -4.90
C ALA A 96 -19.34 -0.95 -3.93
N GLU A 97 -20.63 -0.85 -3.57
CA GLU A 97 -21.32 -1.81 -2.68
C GLU A 97 -21.28 -3.24 -3.22
N TYR A 98 -21.24 -3.41 -4.53
CA TYR A 98 -21.08 -4.72 -5.18
C TYR A 98 -20.04 -4.61 -6.28
N GLN A 99 -19.23 -5.64 -6.40
CA GLN A 99 -18.23 -5.79 -7.45
C GLN A 99 -18.19 -7.21 -7.97
N VAL A 100 -17.80 -7.37 -9.22
CA VAL A 100 -17.61 -8.66 -9.87
C VAL A 100 -16.12 -8.89 -10.07
N LEU A 101 -15.63 -10.05 -9.63
CA LEU A 101 -14.21 -10.40 -9.70
C LEU A 101 -14.00 -11.85 -10.13
N ASN A 102 -12.90 -12.08 -10.83
CA ASN A 102 -12.38 -13.42 -11.08
C ASN A 102 -11.81 -14.02 -9.78
N PRO A 103 -11.95 -15.34 -9.56
CA PRO A 103 -11.53 -16.02 -8.33
C PRO A 103 -10.02 -15.86 -8.03
N GLN A 104 -9.19 -15.68 -9.04
CA GLN A 104 -7.74 -15.45 -8.87
C GLN A 104 -7.40 -14.19 -8.06
N TYR A 105 -8.32 -13.23 -7.94
CA TYR A 105 -8.18 -12.00 -7.18
C TYR A 105 -8.86 -12.04 -5.82
N LEU A 106 -9.27 -13.22 -5.38
CA LEU A 106 -9.98 -13.43 -4.12
C LEU A 106 -9.19 -14.37 -3.21
N LEU A 107 -9.08 -13.99 -1.94
CA LEU A 107 -8.52 -14.83 -0.89
C LEU A 107 -9.57 -14.99 0.21
N ARG A 108 -9.97 -16.25 0.50
CA ARG A 108 -10.90 -16.53 1.60
C ARG A 108 -10.27 -16.17 2.93
N LEU A 109 -11.04 -15.51 3.78
CA LEU A 109 -10.60 -15.05 5.08
C LEU A 109 -11.10 -15.95 6.23
N PRO A 110 -10.35 -16.05 7.34
CA PRO A 110 -10.81 -16.75 8.54
C PRO A 110 -12.05 -16.09 9.15
N LYS A 111 -12.97 -16.90 9.68
CA LYS A 111 -14.29 -16.44 10.19
C LYS A 111 -14.24 -15.59 11.47
N TYR A 112 -13.12 -15.57 12.20
CA TYR A 112 -13.07 -15.03 13.56
C TYR A 112 -12.13 -13.83 13.75
N THR A 113 -11.52 -13.34 12.69
CA THR A 113 -10.65 -12.17 12.75
C THR A 113 -11.45 -10.92 12.36
N PRO A 114 -11.26 -9.77 13.05
CA PRO A 114 -11.96 -8.55 12.71
C PRO A 114 -11.76 -8.15 11.25
N GLU A 115 -12.84 -7.89 10.53
CA GLU A 115 -12.80 -7.50 9.11
C GLU A 115 -11.92 -6.27 8.88
N THR A 116 -11.96 -5.31 9.82
CA THR A 116 -11.14 -4.11 9.74
C THR A 116 -9.64 -4.41 9.76
N HIS A 117 -9.21 -5.36 10.57
CA HIS A 117 -7.80 -5.79 10.61
C HIS A 117 -7.43 -6.52 9.32
N MET A 118 -8.31 -7.41 8.83
CA MET A 118 -8.09 -8.16 7.60
C MET A 118 -8.02 -7.28 6.35
N LEU A 119 -8.67 -6.11 6.35
CA LEU A 119 -8.56 -5.14 5.27
C LEU A 119 -7.08 -4.76 5.01
N MET A 120 -6.28 -4.67 6.06
CA MET A 120 -4.86 -4.32 5.96
C MET A 120 -3.99 -5.44 5.37
N ALA A 121 -4.52 -6.66 5.25
CA ALA A 121 -3.80 -7.77 4.61
C ALA A 121 -3.48 -7.49 3.13
N GLN A 122 -4.30 -6.67 2.45
CA GLN A 122 -4.02 -6.27 1.09
C GLN A 122 -2.71 -5.47 1.02
N GLN A 123 -2.57 -4.43 1.81
CA GLN A 123 -1.37 -3.60 1.78
C GLN A 123 -0.15 -4.28 2.38
N LEU A 124 -0.32 -5.02 3.50
CA LEU A 124 0.75 -5.82 4.09
C LEU A 124 1.26 -6.89 3.11
N GLY A 125 0.36 -7.55 2.36
CA GLY A 125 0.73 -8.52 1.33
C GLY A 125 1.58 -7.90 0.23
N THR A 126 1.26 -6.68 -0.21
CA THR A 126 2.08 -5.95 -1.19
C THR A 126 3.47 -5.64 -0.64
N VAL A 127 3.57 -5.28 0.65
CA VAL A 127 4.86 -5.07 1.33
C VAL A 127 5.65 -6.38 1.44
N ILE A 128 5.01 -7.48 1.81
CA ILE A 128 5.65 -8.81 1.87
C ILE A 128 6.21 -9.19 0.50
N PHE A 129 5.43 -9.01 -0.57
CA PHE A 129 5.88 -9.22 -1.95
C PHE A 129 7.14 -8.41 -2.28
N GLY A 130 7.20 -7.14 -1.87
CA GLY A 130 8.38 -6.30 -2.02
C GLY A 130 9.58 -6.83 -1.22
N CYS A 131 9.35 -7.18 0.03
CA CYS A 131 10.39 -7.71 0.93
C CYS A 131 11.00 -9.03 0.44
N GLN A 132 10.23 -9.90 -0.20
CA GLN A 132 10.73 -11.15 -0.80
C GLN A 132 11.74 -10.93 -1.94
N ARG A 133 11.82 -9.72 -2.49
CA ARG A 133 12.76 -9.32 -3.55
C ARG A 133 14.01 -8.63 -3.02
N LEU A 134 14.08 -8.41 -1.71
CA LEU A 134 15.27 -7.88 -1.05
C LEU A 134 16.34 -8.95 -0.88
N PRO A 135 17.63 -8.59 -0.74
CA PRO A 135 18.67 -9.53 -0.35
C PRO A 135 18.45 -10.00 1.09
N PRO A 136 19.15 -11.06 1.55
CA PRO A 136 19.18 -11.43 2.97
C PRO A 136 19.55 -10.24 3.85
N LEU A 137 18.76 -9.99 4.91
CA LEU A 137 18.88 -8.77 5.73
C LEU A 137 19.66 -9.00 7.04
N LEU A 138 20.05 -10.21 7.35
CA LEU A 138 20.85 -10.51 8.54
C LEU A 138 22.14 -9.67 8.55
N GLY A 139 22.32 -8.88 9.62
CA GLY A 139 23.48 -7.98 9.76
C GLY A 139 23.44 -6.71 8.93
N LYS A 140 22.32 -6.39 8.26
CA LYS A 140 22.18 -5.23 7.38
C LYS A 140 21.55 -4.04 8.09
N THR A 141 22.02 -2.84 7.72
CA THR A 141 21.36 -1.57 8.02
C THR A 141 20.40 -1.22 6.89
N VAL A 142 19.13 -0.98 7.24
CA VAL A 142 18.08 -0.62 6.28
C VAL A 142 17.52 0.76 6.62
N ALA A 143 17.42 1.64 5.62
CA ALA A 143 16.73 2.92 5.75
C ALA A 143 15.35 2.84 5.09
N VAL A 144 14.33 3.43 5.73
CA VAL A 144 12.96 3.52 5.21
C VAL A 144 12.58 4.98 5.10
N ILE A 145 12.33 5.46 3.88
CA ILE A 145 11.88 6.83 3.60
C ILE A 145 10.35 6.81 3.54
N GLY A 146 9.73 7.57 4.44
CA GLY A 146 8.26 7.62 4.61
C GLY A 146 7.75 6.58 5.60
N GLN A 147 6.96 7.07 6.56
CA GLN A 147 6.33 6.26 7.62
C GLN A 147 4.80 6.36 7.55
N GLY A 148 4.25 6.32 6.33
CA GLY A 148 2.86 5.98 6.12
C GLY A 148 2.62 4.49 6.43
N SER A 149 1.41 3.99 6.19
CA SER A 149 1.09 2.58 6.46
C SER A 149 2.05 1.60 5.76
N VAL A 150 2.50 1.93 4.55
CA VAL A 150 3.49 1.12 3.80
C VAL A 150 4.85 1.09 4.49
N GLY A 151 5.38 2.25 4.91
CA GLY A 151 6.66 2.32 5.61
C GLY A 151 6.63 1.54 6.92
N LEU A 152 5.56 1.71 7.69
CA LEU A 152 5.33 0.99 8.95
C LEU A 152 5.24 -0.53 8.74
N PHE A 153 4.59 -1.00 7.67
CA PHE A 153 4.59 -2.43 7.34
C PHE A 153 5.97 -2.93 6.90
N HIS A 154 6.78 -2.08 6.25
CA HIS A 154 8.17 -2.42 5.98
C HIS A 154 8.97 -2.57 7.29
N ASP A 155 8.83 -1.65 8.25
CA ASP A 155 9.54 -1.76 9.53
C ASP A 155 9.25 -3.10 10.22
N PHE A 156 7.96 -3.47 10.31
CA PHE A 156 7.55 -4.78 10.82
C PHE A 156 8.22 -5.93 10.06
N MET A 157 8.17 -5.92 8.73
CA MET A 157 8.74 -6.99 7.92
C MET A 157 10.26 -7.03 7.99
N LEU A 158 10.94 -5.89 7.98
CA LEU A 158 12.40 -5.81 8.10
C LEU A 158 12.88 -6.40 9.42
N LYS A 159 12.16 -6.12 10.51
CA LYS A 159 12.44 -6.75 11.83
C LYS A 159 12.26 -8.25 11.78
N LYS A 160 11.19 -8.75 11.17
CA LYS A 160 10.94 -10.19 10.96
C LYS A 160 12.03 -10.87 10.11
N LEU A 161 12.56 -10.17 9.12
CA LEU A 161 13.62 -10.66 8.23
C LEU A 161 15.02 -10.54 8.82
N GLY A 162 15.16 -10.05 10.05
CA GLY A 162 16.41 -10.00 10.79
C GLY A 162 17.33 -8.86 10.40
N ALA A 163 16.82 -7.73 9.92
CA ALA A 163 17.60 -6.52 9.75
C ALA A 163 18.28 -6.15 11.08
N HIS A 164 19.58 -5.83 11.01
CA HIS A 164 20.36 -5.47 12.19
C HIS A 164 19.97 -4.11 12.74
N ARG A 165 19.74 -3.16 11.85
CA ARG A 165 19.38 -1.79 12.20
C ARG A 165 18.39 -1.23 11.20
N ILE A 166 17.31 -0.65 11.67
CA ILE A 166 16.26 -0.01 10.87
C ILE A 166 16.24 1.47 11.20
N ILE A 167 16.44 2.33 10.18
CA ILE A 167 16.48 3.79 10.30
C ILE A 167 15.29 4.35 9.54
N ALA A 168 14.33 4.97 10.23
CA ALA A 168 13.16 5.60 9.62
C ALA A 168 13.38 7.08 9.37
N ILE A 169 12.96 7.58 8.20
CA ILE A 169 13.01 9.00 7.81
C ILE A 169 11.60 9.48 7.54
N GLU A 170 11.09 10.40 8.37
CA GLU A 170 9.70 10.88 8.31
C GLU A 170 9.58 12.23 9.03
N PRO A 171 8.95 13.26 8.45
CA PRO A 171 8.77 14.55 9.09
C PRO A 171 7.73 14.56 10.23
N LEU A 172 6.84 13.58 10.32
CA LEU A 172 5.79 13.53 11.35
C LEU A 172 6.20 12.63 12.52
N ILE A 173 6.29 13.23 13.72
CA ILE A 173 6.77 12.54 14.93
C ILE A 173 5.86 11.37 15.33
N ASP A 174 4.56 11.54 15.25
CA ASP A 174 3.58 10.49 15.58
C ASP A 174 3.75 9.23 14.73
N ARG A 175 4.14 9.38 13.47
CA ARG A 175 4.45 8.26 12.57
C ARG A 175 5.78 7.58 12.91
N LEU A 176 6.80 8.35 13.29
CA LEU A 176 8.06 7.81 13.80
C LEU A 176 7.86 7.02 15.10
N ASP A 177 6.98 7.51 15.99
CA ASP A 177 6.66 6.81 17.22
C ASP A 177 5.88 5.51 16.97
N ALA A 178 5.05 5.46 15.92
CA ALA A 178 4.45 4.20 15.45
C ALA A 178 5.51 3.24 14.91
N GLY A 179 6.49 3.71 14.12
CA GLY A 179 7.60 2.92 13.59
C GLY A 179 8.47 2.29 14.68
N LYS A 180 8.76 3.02 15.76
CA LYS A 180 9.49 2.48 16.93
C LYS A 180 8.81 1.25 17.53
N LYS A 181 7.47 1.23 17.58
CA LYS A 181 6.70 0.08 18.06
C LYS A 181 6.79 -1.13 17.13
N LEU A 182 7.13 -0.89 15.86
CA LEU A 182 7.24 -1.92 14.82
C LEU A 182 8.68 -2.35 14.54
N GLY A 183 9.65 -1.79 15.28
CA GLY A 183 11.04 -2.26 15.25
C GLY A 183 12.06 -1.30 14.68
N VAL A 184 11.70 -0.03 14.46
CA VAL A 184 12.64 1.03 14.11
C VAL A 184 13.61 1.26 15.27
N ASP A 185 14.91 1.26 14.96
CA ASP A 185 15.98 1.48 15.93
C ASP A 185 16.34 2.98 16.03
N ASP A 186 16.38 3.69 14.91
CA ASP A 186 16.68 5.14 14.85
C ASP A 186 15.64 5.87 14.01
N SER A 187 15.36 7.11 14.40
CA SER A 187 14.36 7.98 13.76
C SER A 187 15.00 9.30 13.34
N ILE A 188 14.78 9.70 12.10
CA ILE A 188 15.22 10.98 11.53
C ILE A 188 13.98 11.81 11.22
N ASN A 189 13.72 12.84 12.05
CA ASN A 189 12.54 13.70 11.95
C ASN A 189 12.78 14.95 11.10
N ILE A 190 13.48 14.79 10.00
CA ILE A 190 13.77 15.82 9.01
C ILE A 190 13.75 15.19 7.62
N ILE A 191 13.76 16.01 6.58
CA ILE A 191 13.69 15.56 5.17
C ILE A 191 14.85 16.15 4.36
N GLY A 192 15.02 15.66 3.14
CA GLY A 192 15.99 16.20 2.19
C GLY A 192 17.45 15.98 2.58
N ASN A 193 18.31 16.95 2.26
CA ASN A 193 19.76 16.82 2.45
C ASN A 193 20.18 16.70 3.92
N GLU A 194 19.48 17.36 4.83
CA GLU A 194 19.74 17.25 6.27
C GLU A 194 19.47 15.83 6.78
N ALA A 195 18.40 15.18 6.30
CA ALA A 195 18.13 13.78 6.64
C ALA A 195 19.22 12.85 6.08
N THR A 196 19.72 13.14 4.88
CA THR A 196 20.83 12.40 4.28
C THR A 196 22.08 12.52 5.12
N GLN A 197 22.45 13.73 5.55
CA GLN A 197 23.61 13.95 6.42
C GLN A 197 23.46 13.22 7.77
N HIS A 198 22.27 13.28 8.37
CA HIS A 198 22.00 12.60 9.63
C HIS A 198 22.16 11.08 9.53
N LEU A 199 21.68 10.47 8.43
CA LEU A 199 21.88 9.05 8.20
C LEU A 199 23.37 8.72 8.02
N MET A 200 24.12 9.55 7.29
CA MET A 200 25.57 9.36 7.14
C MET A 200 26.28 9.42 8.50
N ASP A 201 25.91 10.37 9.37
CA ASP A 201 26.47 10.45 10.72
C ASP A 201 26.15 9.19 11.55
N LEU A 202 24.89 8.71 11.49
CA LEU A 202 24.47 7.47 12.17
C LEU A 202 25.17 6.22 11.66
N THR A 203 25.63 6.22 10.40
CA THR A 203 26.28 5.09 9.74
C THR A 203 27.80 5.29 9.56
N SER A 204 28.40 6.24 10.26
CA SER A 204 29.83 6.57 10.16
C SER A 204 30.30 6.86 8.72
N GLY A 205 29.43 7.46 7.91
CA GLY A 205 29.68 7.83 6.52
C GLY A 205 29.46 6.71 5.49
N GLU A 206 29.09 5.52 5.93
CA GLU A 206 28.92 4.37 5.01
C GLU A 206 27.61 4.40 4.21
N GLY A 207 26.51 4.86 4.83
CA GLY A 207 25.16 4.75 4.30
C GLY A 207 24.49 3.41 4.62
N ALA A 208 23.28 3.19 4.09
CA ALA A 208 22.48 1.98 4.35
C ALA A 208 22.75 0.86 3.31
N ASP A 209 22.74 -0.39 3.75
CA ASP A 209 22.84 -1.56 2.86
C ASP A 209 21.66 -1.64 1.89
N VAL A 210 20.47 -1.32 2.41
CA VAL A 210 19.21 -1.31 1.67
C VAL A 210 18.46 -0.02 2.01
N VAL A 211 17.88 0.61 1.01
CA VAL A 211 16.99 1.76 1.18
C VAL A 211 15.64 1.42 0.60
N ILE A 212 14.58 1.54 1.41
CA ILE A 212 13.19 1.44 0.98
C ILE A 212 12.66 2.85 0.73
N GLU A 213 12.29 3.16 -0.50
CA GLU A 213 11.62 4.39 -0.87
C GLU A 213 10.10 4.13 -0.92
N ALA A 214 9.34 4.67 0.04
CA ALA A 214 7.91 4.41 0.22
C ALA A 214 7.03 5.67 0.07
N VAL A 215 7.53 6.72 -0.58
CA VAL A 215 6.83 8.01 -0.79
C VAL A 215 6.42 8.20 -2.25
N GLY A 216 7.34 7.97 -3.20
CA GLY A 216 7.12 8.07 -4.64
C GLY A 216 7.37 9.47 -5.22
N SER A 217 8.06 10.36 -4.51
CA SER A 217 8.45 11.66 -5.06
C SER A 217 9.81 11.61 -5.77
N VAL A 218 10.06 12.57 -6.67
CA VAL A 218 11.36 12.69 -7.36
C VAL A 218 12.50 12.97 -6.37
N GLU A 219 12.19 13.73 -5.33
CA GLU A 219 13.14 14.07 -4.26
C GLU A 219 13.54 12.83 -3.47
N THR A 220 12.57 12.01 -3.05
CA THR A 220 12.83 10.80 -2.27
C THR A 220 13.45 9.68 -3.10
N LEU A 221 13.13 9.60 -4.40
CA LEU A 221 13.83 8.74 -5.35
C LEU A 221 15.33 9.01 -5.38
N ASN A 222 15.73 10.28 -5.56
CA ASN A 222 17.14 10.66 -5.59
C ASN A 222 17.78 10.59 -4.20
N GLN A 223 17.03 10.92 -3.14
CA GLN A 223 17.50 10.76 -1.78
C GLN A 223 17.84 9.29 -1.47
N ALA A 224 17.04 8.33 -1.94
CA ALA A 224 17.33 6.92 -1.75
C ALA A 224 18.66 6.47 -2.35
N ILE A 225 19.04 7.06 -3.51
CA ILE A 225 20.36 6.83 -4.12
C ILE A 225 21.49 7.35 -3.22
N HIS A 226 21.30 8.53 -2.62
CA HIS A 226 22.32 9.14 -1.75
C HIS A 226 22.46 8.41 -0.43
N LEU A 227 21.37 7.89 0.14
CA LEU A 227 21.37 7.16 1.40
C LEU A 227 22.00 5.76 1.30
N ALA A 228 21.94 5.14 0.11
CA ALA A 228 22.49 3.81 -0.11
C ALA A 228 24.03 3.84 -0.10
N LYS A 229 24.67 2.87 0.55
CA LYS A 229 26.11 2.68 0.49
C LYS A 229 26.56 2.12 -0.87
N PRO A 230 27.87 2.18 -1.20
CA PRO A 230 28.38 1.49 -2.39
C PRO A 230 27.99 -0.01 -2.38
N PHE A 231 27.55 -0.53 -3.56
CA PHE A 231 26.99 -1.86 -3.77
C PHE A 231 25.67 -2.12 -3.01
N GLY A 232 25.03 -1.06 -2.49
CA GLY A 232 23.73 -1.13 -1.82
C GLY A 232 22.57 -1.43 -2.75
N ARG A 233 21.39 -1.58 -2.16
CA ARG A 233 20.12 -1.83 -2.85
C ARG A 233 19.13 -0.71 -2.58
N VAL A 234 18.34 -0.37 -3.59
CA VAL A 234 17.22 0.57 -3.46
C VAL A 234 15.94 -0.14 -3.88
N ALA A 235 14.96 -0.22 -3.00
CA ALA A 235 13.63 -0.71 -3.32
C ALA A 235 12.70 0.48 -3.54
N LEU A 236 12.22 0.64 -4.75
CA LEU A 236 11.31 1.70 -5.17
C LEU A 236 9.87 1.15 -5.02
N PHE A 237 9.26 1.43 -3.90
CA PHE A 237 7.91 1.01 -3.56
C PHE A 237 6.89 2.13 -3.75
N GLY A 238 7.29 3.38 -3.50
CA GLY A 238 6.44 4.54 -3.71
C GLY A 238 6.01 4.66 -5.16
N LEU A 239 4.69 4.81 -5.39
CA LEU A 239 4.18 5.01 -6.74
C LEU A 239 4.66 6.38 -7.26
N PRO A 240 5.23 6.46 -8.49
CA PRO A 240 5.71 7.71 -9.03
C PRO A 240 4.64 8.82 -9.01
N SER A 241 5.01 10.00 -8.51
CA SER A 241 4.12 11.16 -8.42
C SER A 241 3.82 11.82 -9.77
N THR A 242 4.52 11.43 -10.83
CA THR A 242 4.31 11.90 -12.21
C THR A 242 4.59 10.78 -13.21
N MET A 243 3.99 10.89 -14.40
CA MET A 243 4.26 10.03 -15.55
C MET A 243 5.32 10.66 -16.49
N ASP A 244 5.75 11.86 -16.23
CA ASP A 244 6.76 12.54 -17.01
C ASP A 244 8.16 11.97 -16.75
N MET A 245 9.10 12.27 -17.64
CA MET A 245 10.50 12.02 -17.38
C MET A 245 10.98 12.88 -16.22
N VAL A 246 11.64 12.27 -15.25
CA VAL A 246 12.12 12.95 -14.03
C VAL A 246 13.63 12.93 -13.94
N PRO A 247 14.25 13.93 -13.27
CA PRO A 247 15.67 13.89 -12.95
C PRO A 247 16.00 12.65 -12.11
N PHE A 248 17.08 11.97 -12.51
CA PHE A 248 17.63 10.82 -11.81
C PHE A 248 19.14 10.99 -11.68
N ASP A 249 19.67 10.90 -10.47
CA ASP A 249 21.11 11.03 -10.23
C ASP A 249 21.86 9.78 -10.72
N TRP A 250 22.04 9.73 -12.04
CA TRP A 250 22.70 8.64 -12.71
C TRP A 250 24.18 8.49 -12.30
N ASP A 251 24.90 9.59 -12.06
CA ASP A 251 26.32 9.55 -11.69
C ASP A 251 26.50 8.86 -10.33
N SER A 252 25.74 9.27 -9.31
CA SER A 252 25.77 8.62 -8.00
C SER A 252 25.33 7.17 -8.05
N PHE A 253 24.25 6.86 -8.75
CA PHE A 253 23.76 5.50 -8.93
C PHE A 253 24.82 4.59 -9.56
N PHE A 254 25.44 5.06 -10.66
CA PHE A 254 26.45 4.31 -11.40
C PHE A 254 27.74 4.13 -10.58
N ARG A 255 28.28 5.19 -9.97
CA ARG A 255 29.53 5.13 -9.18
C ARG A 255 29.40 4.26 -7.94
N LYS A 256 28.27 4.32 -7.27
CA LYS A 256 27.97 3.45 -6.11
C LYS A 256 27.65 2.00 -6.52
N LYS A 257 27.49 1.70 -7.80
CA LYS A 257 27.16 0.37 -8.34
C LYS A 257 25.89 -0.18 -7.69
N LEU A 258 24.84 0.67 -7.57
CA LEU A 258 23.59 0.31 -6.92
C LEU A 258 22.77 -0.65 -7.77
N VAL A 259 21.91 -1.39 -7.10
CA VAL A 259 20.83 -2.15 -7.76
C VAL A 259 19.51 -1.60 -7.26
N ALA A 260 18.63 -1.20 -8.20
CA ALA A 260 17.29 -0.77 -7.89
C ALA A 260 16.26 -1.84 -8.28
N HIS A 261 15.27 -2.03 -7.42
CA HIS A 261 14.12 -2.89 -7.65
C HIS A 261 12.85 -2.06 -7.59
N SER A 262 12.07 -2.02 -8.65
CA SER A 262 10.71 -1.49 -8.63
C SER A 262 9.75 -2.55 -8.08
N ILE A 263 8.87 -2.14 -7.18
CA ILE A 263 7.91 -3.04 -6.51
C ILE A 263 6.50 -2.64 -6.94
N PHE A 264 5.90 -3.47 -7.78
CA PHE A 264 4.54 -3.27 -8.30
C PHE A 264 3.94 -4.62 -8.70
N GLY A 265 2.62 -4.77 -8.66
CA GLY A 265 1.94 -5.94 -9.22
C GLY A 265 1.93 -7.19 -8.33
N ALA A 266 1.90 -7.04 -7.00
CA ALA A 266 1.84 -8.18 -6.08
C ALA A 266 0.65 -9.13 -6.36
N GLN A 267 -0.45 -8.60 -6.86
CA GLN A 267 -1.66 -9.35 -7.23
C GLN A 267 -1.48 -10.23 -8.50
N ASP A 268 -0.38 -10.06 -9.23
CA ASP A 268 -0.08 -10.86 -10.43
C ASP A 268 0.58 -12.20 -10.06
N GLU A 269 0.99 -12.41 -8.79
CA GLU A 269 1.49 -13.70 -8.32
C GLU A 269 0.37 -14.73 -8.19
N HIS A 270 0.53 -15.85 -8.89
CA HIS A 270 -0.46 -16.94 -8.86
C HIS A 270 -0.68 -17.47 -7.44
N GLY A 271 -1.94 -17.54 -7.01
CA GLY A 271 -2.33 -18.01 -5.68
C GLY A 271 -2.12 -17.01 -4.56
N LEU A 272 -1.70 -15.77 -4.86
CA LEU A 272 -1.60 -14.67 -3.90
C LEU A 272 -0.78 -14.99 -2.62
N PRO A 273 0.40 -15.64 -2.71
CA PRO A 273 1.10 -16.18 -1.53
C PRO A 273 1.52 -15.10 -0.52
N ALA A 274 1.88 -13.90 -0.99
CA ALA A 274 2.24 -12.79 -0.11
C ALA A 274 1.03 -12.29 0.69
N PHE A 275 -0.17 -12.29 0.10
CA PHE A 275 -1.40 -11.90 0.79
C PHE A 275 -1.88 -12.99 1.76
N GLN A 276 -1.68 -14.27 1.44
CA GLN A 276 -1.92 -15.37 2.38
C GLN A 276 -1.06 -15.22 3.63
N LEU A 277 0.24 -14.94 3.45
CA LEU A 277 1.16 -14.72 4.57
C LEU A 277 0.77 -13.48 5.40
N ALA A 278 0.26 -12.42 4.77
CA ALA A 278 -0.26 -11.25 5.48
C ALA A 278 -1.47 -11.60 6.35
N VAL A 279 -2.43 -12.38 5.81
CA VAL A 279 -3.57 -12.90 6.57
C VAL A 279 -3.10 -13.74 7.76
N ASP A 280 -2.10 -14.58 7.58
CA ASP A 280 -1.52 -15.40 8.65
C ASP A 280 -0.91 -14.56 9.76
N PHE A 281 -0.11 -13.53 9.45
CA PHE A 281 0.46 -12.64 10.46
C PHE A 281 -0.61 -11.92 11.28
N ILE A 282 -1.66 -11.40 10.60
CA ILE A 282 -2.77 -10.73 11.27
C ILE A 282 -3.56 -11.70 12.15
N THR A 283 -3.86 -12.89 11.63
CA THR A 283 -4.62 -13.91 12.37
C THR A 283 -3.89 -14.39 13.62
N ARG A 284 -2.56 -14.47 13.58
CA ARG A 284 -1.72 -14.82 14.74
C ARG A 284 -1.48 -13.67 15.71
N GLY A 285 -1.98 -12.47 15.40
CA GLY A 285 -1.76 -11.28 16.23
C GLY A 285 -0.29 -10.83 16.28
N GLU A 286 0.48 -11.13 15.23
CA GLU A 286 1.90 -10.79 15.19
C GLU A 286 2.17 -9.31 14.90
N ILE A 287 1.14 -8.58 14.46
CA ILE A 287 1.14 -7.13 14.26
C ILE A 287 -0.16 -6.53 14.79
N ASP A 288 -0.05 -5.41 15.51
CA ASP A 288 -1.20 -4.63 15.95
C ASP A 288 -1.74 -3.78 14.79
N MET A 289 -2.98 -4.07 14.38
CA MET A 289 -3.65 -3.37 13.27
C MET A 289 -4.50 -2.16 13.71
N GLU A 290 -4.78 -1.99 15.00
CA GLU A 290 -5.62 -0.88 15.50
C GLU A 290 -5.18 0.51 15.01
N PRO A 291 -3.87 0.85 14.96
CA PRO A 291 -3.44 2.16 14.48
C PRO A 291 -3.80 2.44 13.02
N PHE A 292 -4.02 1.39 12.20
CA PHE A 292 -4.28 1.51 10.76
C PHE A 292 -5.76 1.57 10.40
N VAL A 293 -6.68 1.24 11.34
CA VAL A 293 -8.10 1.02 11.02
C VAL A 293 -9.05 1.97 11.76
N ASN A 294 -8.51 3.02 12.38
CA ASN A 294 -9.23 3.92 13.27
C ASN A 294 -10.10 4.96 12.55
N THR A 295 -9.97 5.14 11.24
CA THR A 295 -10.68 6.19 10.49
C THR A 295 -11.57 5.58 9.41
N ARG A 296 -12.89 5.81 9.52
CA ARG A 296 -13.90 5.27 8.60
C ARG A 296 -14.84 6.36 8.14
N VAL A 297 -15.19 6.34 6.86
CA VAL A 297 -16.12 7.27 6.20
C VAL A 297 -17.10 6.45 5.34
N SER A 298 -18.39 6.84 5.32
CA SER A 298 -19.35 6.19 4.42
C SER A 298 -19.02 6.49 2.95
N ILE A 299 -19.25 5.52 2.07
CA ILE A 299 -19.13 5.67 0.61
C ILE A 299 -19.92 6.87 0.08
N GLN A 300 -21.02 7.22 0.74
CA GLN A 300 -21.84 8.40 0.37
C GLN A 300 -21.05 9.71 0.55
N ASN A 301 -20.06 9.75 1.41
CA ASN A 301 -19.18 10.88 1.69
C ASN A 301 -17.78 10.71 1.09
N ILE A 302 -17.65 10.00 -0.02
CA ILE A 302 -16.35 9.59 -0.57
C ILE A 302 -15.41 10.76 -0.89
N GLN A 303 -15.92 11.92 -1.31
CA GLN A 303 -15.07 13.11 -1.51
C GLN A 303 -14.37 13.50 -0.20
N GLN A 304 -15.11 13.53 0.92
CA GLN A 304 -14.52 13.82 2.23
C GLN A 304 -13.46 12.77 2.62
N ALA A 305 -13.69 11.50 2.30
CA ALA A 305 -12.71 10.43 2.56
C ALA A 305 -11.41 10.66 1.77
N PHE A 306 -11.50 11.07 0.51
CA PHE A 306 -10.34 11.40 -0.33
C PHE A 306 -9.61 12.65 0.16
N ASP A 307 -10.32 13.69 0.57
CA ASP A 307 -9.74 14.91 1.13
C ASP A 307 -8.99 14.61 2.43
N LEU A 308 -9.57 13.74 3.28
CA LEU A 308 -8.96 13.27 4.52
C LEU A 308 -7.72 12.40 4.26
N ALA A 309 -7.77 11.51 3.28
CA ALA A 309 -6.64 10.66 2.92
C ALA A 309 -5.47 11.44 2.27
N LYS A 310 -5.80 12.52 1.54
CA LYS A 310 -4.81 13.41 0.92
C LYS A 310 -4.05 14.26 1.94
N SER A 311 -4.72 14.69 3.00
CA SER A 311 -4.15 15.54 4.06
C SER A 311 -4.58 15.01 5.43
N PRO A 312 -4.04 13.83 5.83
CA PRO A 312 -4.48 13.18 7.04
C PRO A 312 -4.08 13.98 8.28
N PRO A 313 -4.99 14.20 9.24
CA PRO A 313 -4.63 14.75 10.54
C PRO A 313 -3.74 13.77 11.32
N ASN A 314 -3.10 14.27 12.38
CA ASN A 314 -2.25 13.44 13.24
C ASN A 314 -2.98 12.19 13.72
N GLY A 315 -2.31 11.06 13.73
CA GLY A 315 -2.83 9.76 14.13
C GLY A 315 -3.66 9.03 13.07
N VAL A 316 -3.90 9.62 11.89
CA VAL A 316 -4.58 8.95 10.78
C VAL A 316 -3.54 8.37 9.83
N LEU A 317 -3.46 7.04 9.79
CA LEU A 317 -2.55 6.30 8.91
C LEU A 317 -3.25 5.81 7.63
N LYS A 318 -4.52 5.48 7.73
CA LYS A 318 -5.34 4.95 6.63
C LYS A 318 -6.78 5.42 6.77
N VAL A 319 -7.45 5.68 5.65
CA VAL A 319 -8.87 6.00 5.60
C VAL A 319 -9.62 4.84 4.95
N SER A 320 -10.60 4.30 5.65
CA SER A 320 -11.45 3.20 5.18
C SER A 320 -12.85 3.70 4.81
N LEU A 321 -13.46 3.01 3.86
CA LEU A 321 -14.83 3.24 3.42
C LEU A 321 -15.74 2.14 3.95
N THR A 322 -16.94 2.52 4.41
CA THR A 322 -18.05 1.63 4.75
C THR A 322 -19.18 1.78 3.74
N PHE A 323 -19.93 0.70 3.53
CA PHE A 323 -21.00 0.60 2.55
C PHE A 323 -22.35 0.34 3.18
#